data_5719f6249fdacd4c80c379bda3b366ff
#
_entry.id   5719f6249fdacd4c80c379bda3b366ff
#
_cell.length_a   1.000
_cell.length_b   1.000
_cell.length_c   1.000
_cell.angle_alpha   90.00
_cell.angle_beta   90.00
_cell.angle_gamma   90.00
#
_symmetry.space_group_name_H-M   'P 1'
#
loop_
_entity.id
_entity.type
_entity.pdbx_description
1 polymer ?
#
loop_
_entity_poly.entity_id
_entity_poly.type
_entity_poly.pdbx_seq_one_letter_code
_entity_poly.pdbx_strand_id
1 'polypeptide(L)'
;IDEVHRCADAGAVLIKVLPNAQHFNPADEKYRPFYRALAQRKLPFLSHVGYEFSLIGKDQSLGDPDRLRLALEEGVTVIAAHACSYGLMLYEKFLPTFRELARRYPHFYADISALTQPHRLKMLLHLRHHPELHCRLLFGTDYPLSVFHMAAWGRVGLGRLWNMIRTKNRFDR
;
A
#
# COMPACT_ATOMS: atom_id res chain seq x y z
N ILE A 1 1.81 -22.69 -6.71
CA ILE A 1 1.61 -22.25 -8.10
C ILE A 1 0.21 -22.61 -8.56
N ASP A 2 -0.23 -23.86 -8.41
CA ASP A 2 -1.56 -24.32 -8.81
C ASP A 2 -2.70 -23.48 -8.22
N GLU A 3 -2.54 -23.05 -6.96
CA GLU A 3 -3.50 -22.15 -6.31
C GLU A 3 -3.60 -20.77 -6.97
N VAL A 4 -2.49 -20.22 -7.50
CA VAL A 4 -2.52 -18.98 -8.27
C VAL A 4 -3.37 -19.14 -9.52
N HIS A 5 -3.16 -20.22 -10.25
CA HIS A 5 -3.94 -20.53 -11.44
C HIS A 5 -5.41 -20.73 -11.11
N ARG A 6 -5.70 -21.52 -10.07
CA ARG A 6 -7.07 -21.77 -9.59
C ARG A 6 -7.79 -20.45 -9.20
N CYS A 7 -7.11 -19.58 -8.45
CA CYS A 7 -7.68 -18.28 -8.09
C CYS A 7 -7.92 -17.38 -9.31
N ALA A 8 -6.98 -17.36 -10.26
CA ALA A 8 -7.15 -16.58 -11.50
C ALA A 8 -8.34 -17.10 -12.31
N ASP A 9 -8.50 -18.43 -12.45
CA ASP A 9 -9.62 -19.05 -13.17
C ASP A 9 -10.96 -18.80 -12.46
N ALA A 10 -10.95 -18.69 -11.13
CA ALA A 10 -12.10 -18.30 -10.33
C ALA A 10 -12.41 -16.79 -10.35
N GLY A 11 -11.67 -15.97 -11.11
CA GLY A 11 -11.93 -14.54 -11.29
C GLY A 11 -11.26 -13.65 -10.25
N ALA A 12 -10.21 -14.12 -9.55
CA ALA A 12 -9.40 -13.24 -8.70
C ALA A 12 -8.79 -12.09 -9.53
N VAL A 13 -8.88 -10.87 -9.00
CA VAL A 13 -8.39 -9.65 -9.67
C VAL A 13 -7.02 -9.19 -9.17
N LEU A 14 -6.60 -9.68 -8.01
CA LEU A 14 -5.27 -9.46 -7.44
C LEU A 14 -5.00 -10.48 -6.32
N ILE A 15 -3.73 -10.55 -5.90
CA ILE A 15 -3.33 -11.31 -4.70
C ILE A 15 -2.83 -10.33 -3.65
N LYS A 16 -3.42 -10.36 -2.45
CA LYS A 16 -3.00 -9.55 -1.29
C LYS A 16 -2.17 -10.37 -0.32
N VAL A 17 -1.07 -9.79 0.18
CA VAL A 17 -0.29 -10.33 1.29
C VAL A 17 0.00 -9.28 2.36
N LEU A 18 0.21 -9.77 3.59
CA LEU A 18 0.68 -9.00 4.73
C LEU A 18 2.01 -9.62 5.20
N PRO A 19 3.13 -9.21 4.63
CA PRO A 19 4.43 -9.84 4.89
C PRO A 19 4.77 -9.96 6.37
N ASN A 20 4.55 -8.88 7.12
CA ASN A 20 4.82 -8.80 8.55
C ASN A 20 4.10 -9.90 9.35
N ALA A 21 2.81 -10.10 9.09
CA ALA A 21 1.96 -11.00 9.87
C ALA A 21 2.01 -12.45 9.37
N GLN A 22 2.25 -12.65 8.08
CA GLN A 22 2.30 -13.96 7.44
C GLN A 22 3.72 -14.55 7.42
N HIS A 23 4.73 -13.84 7.96
CA HIS A 23 6.15 -14.21 7.87
C HIS A 23 6.57 -14.51 6.44
N PHE A 24 5.99 -13.77 5.49
CA PHE A 24 6.28 -13.86 4.08
C PHE A 24 7.36 -12.83 3.73
N ASN A 25 8.57 -13.30 3.42
CA ASN A 25 9.63 -12.39 2.95
C ASN A 25 9.52 -12.18 1.44
N PRO A 26 9.05 -11.02 0.94
CA PRO A 26 8.89 -10.81 -0.50
C PRO A 26 10.18 -10.94 -1.31
N ALA A 27 11.35 -10.75 -0.68
CA ALA A 27 12.65 -10.85 -1.33
C ALA A 27 13.24 -12.27 -1.33
N ASP A 28 12.54 -13.28 -0.79
CA ASP A 28 13.05 -14.64 -0.75
C ASP A 28 12.95 -15.29 -2.14
N GLU A 29 14.08 -15.74 -2.68
CA GLU A 29 14.19 -16.37 -4.00
C GLU A 29 13.26 -17.58 -4.20
N LYS A 30 12.85 -18.26 -3.11
CA LYS A 30 11.89 -19.36 -3.20
C LYS A 30 10.53 -18.95 -3.78
N TYR A 31 10.20 -17.65 -3.74
CA TYR A 31 8.96 -17.12 -4.28
C TYR A 31 9.05 -16.67 -5.75
N ARG A 32 10.20 -16.78 -6.39
CA ARG A 32 10.36 -16.45 -7.81
C ARG A 32 9.38 -17.22 -8.71
N PRO A 33 9.15 -18.54 -8.54
CA PRO A 33 8.13 -19.25 -9.31
C PRO A 33 6.70 -18.74 -9.07
N PHE A 34 6.38 -18.30 -7.85
CA PHE A 34 5.10 -17.68 -7.53
C PHE A 34 4.92 -16.36 -8.28
N TYR A 35 5.93 -15.49 -8.28
CA TYR A 35 5.87 -14.23 -9.01
C TYR A 35 5.75 -14.43 -10.53
N ARG A 36 6.46 -15.42 -11.10
CA ARG A 36 6.30 -15.79 -12.51
C ARG A 36 4.87 -16.22 -12.83
N ALA A 37 4.24 -17.00 -11.98
CA ALA A 37 2.85 -17.39 -12.15
C ALA A 37 1.90 -16.18 -12.10
N LEU A 38 2.11 -15.22 -11.18
CA LEU A 38 1.35 -13.98 -11.14
C LEU A 38 1.51 -13.16 -12.42
N ALA A 39 2.74 -13.00 -12.90
CA ALA A 39 3.03 -12.26 -14.13
C ALA A 39 2.36 -12.92 -15.37
N GLN A 40 2.45 -14.25 -15.51
CA GLN A 40 1.80 -15.02 -16.56
C GLN A 40 0.28 -14.83 -16.56
N ARG A 41 -0.34 -14.81 -15.37
CA ARG A 41 -1.79 -14.63 -15.19
C ARG A 41 -2.22 -13.16 -15.17
N LYS A 42 -1.26 -12.21 -15.28
CA LYS A 42 -1.49 -10.77 -15.15
C LYS A 42 -2.24 -10.39 -13.87
N LEU A 43 -1.97 -11.13 -12.78
CA LEU A 43 -2.51 -10.87 -11.46
C LEU A 43 -1.61 -9.88 -10.70
N PRO A 44 -2.07 -8.68 -10.37
CA PRO A 44 -1.32 -7.76 -9.51
C PRO A 44 -1.06 -8.34 -8.13
N PHE A 45 0.07 -7.97 -7.57
CA PHE A 45 0.50 -8.31 -6.22
C PHE A 45 0.38 -7.09 -5.32
N LEU A 46 -0.62 -7.09 -4.43
CA LEU A 46 -0.82 -6.05 -3.42
C LEU A 46 -0.14 -6.47 -2.12
N SER A 47 0.90 -5.75 -1.72
CA SER A 47 1.65 -6.03 -0.50
C SER A 47 1.43 -4.93 0.54
N HIS A 48 1.16 -5.33 1.79
CA HIS A 48 1.29 -4.40 2.91
C HIS A 48 2.72 -3.89 3.03
N VAL A 49 2.87 -2.61 3.33
CA VAL A 49 4.15 -1.93 3.54
C VAL A 49 4.12 -1.12 4.84
N GLY A 50 5.26 -1.07 5.52
CA GLY A 50 5.42 -0.36 6.78
C GLY A 50 5.06 -1.21 7.98
N TYR A 51 4.87 -0.52 9.12
CA TYR A 51 4.48 -1.17 10.37
C TYR A 51 3.05 -1.68 10.32
N GLU A 52 2.87 -2.92 10.81
CA GLU A 52 1.57 -3.54 11.02
C GLU A 52 1.25 -3.57 12.52
N PHE A 53 0.14 -2.96 12.93
CA PHE A 53 -0.27 -2.87 14.34
C PHE A 53 -1.49 -3.72 14.69
N SER A 54 -2.24 -4.17 13.68
CA SER A 54 -3.53 -4.81 13.88
C SER A 54 -3.42 -6.30 14.18
N LEU A 55 -2.30 -6.95 13.83
CA LEU A 55 -2.11 -8.39 13.95
C LEU A 55 -0.98 -8.74 14.91
N ILE A 56 -1.02 -9.95 15.49
CA ILE A 56 -0.02 -10.48 16.43
C ILE A 56 1.05 -11.29 15.66
N GLY A 57 2.22 -11.48 16.27
CA GLY A 57 3.26 -12.38 15.73
C GLY A 57 3.99 -11.84 14.49
N LYS A 58 4.33 -10.56 14.48
CA LYS A 58 4.84 -9.82 13.33
C LYS A 58 6.35 -9.66 13.31
N ASP A 59 6.92 -9.79 12.11
CA ASP A 59 8.26 -9.29 11.80
C ASP A 59 8.12 -7.98 10.99
N GLN A 60 8.36 -6.85 11.63
CA GLN A 60 8.20 -5.52 11.02
C GLN A 60 9.21 -5.25 9.91
N SER A 61 10.34 -5.96 9.88
CA SER A 61 11.34 -5.83 8.82
C SER A 61 10.84 -6.28 7.45
N LEU A 62 9.83 -7.16 7.43
CA LEU A 62 9.24 -7.68 6.19
C LEU A 62 8.35 -6.67 5.46
N GLY A 63 7.94 -5.59 6.15
CA GLY A 63 7.20 -4.46 5.57
C GLY A 63 8.08 -3.45 4.82
N ASP A 64 9.35 -3.74 4.55
CA ASP A 64 10.23 -2.84 3.79
C ASP A 64 9.89 -2.92 2.29
N PRO A 65 9.54 -1.80 1.62
CA PRO A 65 9.20 -1.79 0.21
C PRO A 65 10.34 -2.23 -0.71
N ASP A 66 11.58 -2.15 -0.27
CA ASP A 66 12.74 -2.62 -1.04
C ASP A 66 12.66 -4.12 -1.34
N ARG A 67 12.01 -4.90 -0.47
CA ARG A 67 11.78 -6.34 -0.65
C ARG A 67 10.84 -6.69 -1.81
N LEU A 68 10.13 -5.70 -2.37
CA LEU A 68 9.23 -5.90 -3.51
C LEU A 68 9.97 -6.00 -4.86
N ARG A 69 11.28 -5.75 -4.88
CA ARG A 69 12.09 -5.77 -6.11
C ARG A 69 12.02 -7.11 -6.84
N LEU A 70 12.09 -8.22 -6.13
CA LEU A 70 12.03 -9.54 -6.75
C LEU A 70 10.74 -9.74 -7.57
N ALA A 71 9.59 -9.34 -7.04
CA ALA A 71 8.32 -9.41 -7.75
C ALA A 71 8.32 -8.49 -9.00
N LEU A 72 8.86 -7.28 -8.86
CA LEU A 72 8.98 -6.31 -9.96
C LEU A 72 9.92 -6.81 -11.06
N GLU A 73 11.04 -7.43 -10.70
CA GLU A 73 12.01 -8.02 -11.64
C GLU A 73 11.41 -9.19 -12.44
N GLU A 74 10.48 -9.94 -11.84
CA GLU A 74 9.72 -10.99 -12.54
C GLU A 74 8.53 -10.44 -13.35
N GLY A 75 8.39 -9.11 -13.48
CA GLY A 75 7.37 -8.47 -14.31
C GLY A 75 5.98 -8.41 -13.72
N VAL A 76 5.83 -8.66 -12.40
CA VAL A 76 4.55 -8.55 -11.71
C VAL A 76 4.16 -7.08 -11.54
N THR A 77 2.91 -6.73 -11.83
CA THR A 77 2.36 -5.45 -11.39
C THR A 77 2.25 -5.44 -9.88
N VAL A 78 3.03 -4.60 -9.21
CA VAL A 78 3.07 -4.51 -7.75
C VAL A 78 2.35 -3.27 -7.27
N ILE A 79 1.51 -3.43 -6.26
CA ILE A 79 0.83 -2.35 -5.55
C ILE A 79 1.32 -2.36 -4.10
N ALA A 80 2.03 -1.31 -3.70
CA ALA A 80 2.46 -1.13 -2.32
C ALA A 80 1.34 -0.44 -1.53
N ALA A 81 0.83 -1.08 -0.50
CA ALA A 81 -0.20 -0.47 0.33
C ALA A 81 0.32 0.80 1.04
N HIS A 82 -0.61 1.73 1.31
CA HIS A 82 -0.37 2.93 2.12
C HIS A 82 0.74 3.84 1.59
N ALA A 83 0.89 3.92 0.25
CA ALA A 83 1.91 4.72 -0.44
C ALA A 83 3.32 4.48 0.10
N CYS A 84 3.66 3.24 0.43
CA CYS A 84 4.93 2.88 1.07
C CYS A 84 5.18 3.57 2.43
N SER A 85 4.15 4.08 3.12
CA SER A 85 4.34 4.73 4.41
C SER A 85 5.00 3.80 5.41
N TYR A 86 6.01 4.30 6.10
CA TYR A 86 6.68 3.57 7.18
C TYR A 86 5.73 3.22 8.33
N GLY A 87 4.72 4.08 8.58
CA GLY A 87 3.67 3.81 9.54
C GLY A 87 4.10 3.97 11.00
N LEU A 88 5.12 4.77 11.28
CA LEU A 88 5.58 5.04 12.65
C LEU A 88 5.49 6.54 12.95
N MET A 89 4.32 6.99 13.37
CA MET A 89 4.05 8.37 13.79
C MET A 89 4.55 9.40 12.76
N LEU A 90 5.33 10.37 13.20
CA LEU A 90 5.87 11.44 12.34
C LEU A 90 7.18 11.04 11.61
N TYR A 91 7.65 9.82 11.82
CA TYR A 91 8.85 9.34 11.15
C TYR A 91 8.49 8.62 9.84
N GLU A 92 9.06 9.08 8.73
CA GLU A 92 8.86 8.48 7.42
C GLU A 92 10.21 8.27 6.74
N LYS A 93 10.55 7.01 6.44
CA LYS A 93 11.84 6.66 5.84
C LYS A 93 11.74 6.07 4.44
N PHE A 94 10.54 5.63 4.01
CA PHE A 94 10.39 4.88 2.77
C PHE A 94 10.08 5.75 1.53
N LEU A 95 9.91 7.06 1.70
CA LEU A 95 9.69 7.96 0.56
C LEU A 95 10.81 7.88 -0.51
N PRO A 96 12.11 7.84 -0.17
CA PRO A 96 13.15 7.65 -1.17
C PRO A 96 13.02 6.34 -1.95
N THR A 97 12.75 5.24 -1.25
CA THR A 97 12.53 3.92 -1.88
C THR A 97 11.30 3.95 -2.78
N PHE A 98 10.19 4.54 -2.33
CA PHE A 98 8.99 4.70 -3.16
C PHE A 98 9.30 5.44 -4.47
N ARG A 99 9.97 6.59 -4.37
CA ARG A 99 10.35 7.38 -5.56
C ARG A 99 11.25 6.60 -6.52
N GLU A 100 12.20 5.86 -5.98
CA GLU A 100 13.12 5.06 -6.79
C GLU A 100 12.39 3.91 -7.49
N LEU A 101 11.54 3.16 -6.79
CA LEU A 101 10.74 2.07 -7.37
C LEU A 101 9.77 2.60 -8.43
N ALA A 102 9.07 3.72 -8.15
CA ALA A 102 8.14 4.33 -9.09
C ALA A 102 8.81 4.83 -10.39
N ARG A 103 10.07 5.30 -10.28
CA ARG A 103 10.86 5.73 -11.42
C ARG A 103 11.40 4.55 -12.23
N ARG A 104 11.86 3.50 -11.55
CA ARG A 104 12.55 2.36 -12.16
C ARG A 104 11.58 1.37 -12.82
N TYR A 105 10.42 1.15 -12.20
CA TYR A 105 9.48 0.12 -12.63
C TYR A 105 8.14 0.73 -13.07
N PRO A 106 7.80 0.69 -14.37
CA PRO A 106 6.56 1.28 -14.89
C PRO A 106 5.30 0.58 -14.38
N HIS A 107 5.42 -0.65 -13.91
CA HIS A 107 4.34 -1.47 -13.34
C HIS A 107 4.32 -1.48 -11.80
N PHE A 108 5.03 -0.53 -11.16
CA PHE A 108 4.95 -0.29 -9.73
C PHE A 108 3.93 0.82 -9.42
N TYR A 109 3.01 0.52 -8.54
CA TYR A 109 1.96 1.42 -8.04
C TYR A 109 1.92 1.38 -6.52
N ALA A 110 1.18 2.32 -5.94
CA ALA A 110 0.87 2.32 -4.52
C ALA A 110 -0.57 2.79 -4.29
N ASP A 111 -1.23 2.34 -3.24
CA ASP A 111 -2.54 2.88 -2.88
C ASP A 111 -2.42 3.95 -1.79
N ILE A 112 -3.46 4.79 -1.68
CA ILE A 112 -3.53 5.86 -0.66
C ILE A 112 -4.33 5.44 0.58
N SER A 113 -4.56 4.15 0.76
CA SER A 113 -5.34 3.62 1.89
C SER A 113 -4.70 3.97 3.23
N ALA A 114 -5.51 4.17 4.24
CA ALA A 114 -5.11 4.49 5.61
C ALA A 114 -4.20 5.74 5.80
N LEU A 115 -3.92 6.54 4.77
CA LEU A 115 -3.02 7.70 4.88
C LEU A 115 -3.57 8.83 5.76
N THR A 116 -4.85 8.82 6.09
CA THR A 116 -5.43 9.75 7.05
C THR A 116 -5.16 9.36 8.51
N GLN A 117 -4.65 8.15 8.74
CA GLN A 117 -4.30 7.69 10.09
C GLN A 117 -3.12 8.50 10.65
N PRO A 118 -3.12 8.85 11.94
CA PRO A 118 -2.10 9.71 12.53
C PRO A 118 -0.67 9.21 12.27
N HIS A 119 -0.44 7.89 12.35
CA HIS A 119 0.86 7.27 12.16
C HIS A 119 1.32 7.21 10.69
N ARG A 120 0.43 7.51 9.71
CA ARG A 120 0.72 7.52 8.27
C ARG A 120 0.54 8.92 7.63
N LEU A 121 0.02 9.88 8.39
CA LEU A 121 -0.31 11.22 7.89
C LEU A 121 0.89 11.93 7.25
N LYS A 122 2.09 11.68 7.75
CA LYS A 122 3.30 12.30 7.19
C LYS A 122 3.51 11.93 5.73
N MET A 123 3.25 10.68 5.33
CA MET A 123 3.33 10.28 3.92
C MET A 123 2.32 11.06 3.07
N LEU A 124 1.08 11.22 3.52
CA LEU A 124 0.08 12.03 2.81
C LEU A 124 0.56 13.49 2.61
N LEU A 125 1.24 14.05 3.61
CA LEU A 125 1.81 15.39 3.51
C LEU A 125 2.97 15.44 2.50
N HIS A 126 3.83 14.41 2.48
CA HIS A 126 4.91 14.32 1.50
C HIS A 126 4.40 14.21 0.07
N LEU A 127 3.40 13.36 -0.19
CA LEU A 127 2.84 13.18 -1.53
C LEU A 127 2.37 14.48 -2.18
N ARG A 128 1.96 15.47 -1.40
CA ARG A 128 1.58 16.80 -1.92
C ARG A 128 2.74 17.56 -2.55
N HIS A 129 3.95 17.30 -2.08
CA HIS A 129 5.17 17.93 -2.58
C HIS A 129 5.89 17.08 -3.64
N HIS A 130 5.29 15.92 -4.01
CA HIS A 130 5.81 14.97 -4.98
C HIS A 130 4.78 14.64 -6.06
N PRO A 131 4.37 15.62 -6.90
CA PRO A 131 3.36 15.41 -7.94
C PRO A 131 3.77 14.35 -8.97
N GLU A 132 5.05 14.09 -9.13
CA GLU A 132 5.58 13.03 -10.00
C GLU A 132 5.12 11.63 -9.59
N LEU A 133 4.71 11.45 -8.33
CA LEU A 133 4.19 10.18 -7.83
C LEU A 133 2.68 10.00 -8.04
N HIS A 134 1.94 11.07 -8.35
CA HIS A 134 0.48 11.01 -8.38
C HIS A 134 -0.04 10.03 -9.44
N CYS A 135 0.63 9.90 -10.59
CA CYS A 135 0.26 8.93 -11.63
C CYS A 135 0.50 7.47 -11.22
N ARG A 136 1.13 7.23 -10.08
CA ARG A 136 1.39 5.91 -9.51
C ARG A 136 0.47 5.58 -8.34
N LEU A 137 -0.45 6.49 -7.97
CA LEU A 137 -1.34 6.31 -6.83
C LEU A 137 -2.68 5.74 -7.28
N LEU A 138 -3.15 4.76 -6.53
CA LEU A 138 -4.45 4.14 -6.67
C LEU A 138 -5.32 4.48 -5.45
N PHE A 139 -6.62 4.52 -5.64
CA PHE A 139 -7.55 4.69 -4.54
C PHE A 139 -7.71 3.38 -3.76
N GLY A 140 -7.66 3.47 -2.43
CA GLY A 140 -7.93 2.40 -1.50
C GLY A 140 -8.43 2.97 -0.17
N THR A 141 -9.25 2.24 0.56
CA THR A 141 -9.85 2.68 1.83
C THR A 141 -9.22 2.07 3.06
N ASP A 142 -8.73 0.84 2.94
CA ASP A 142 -8.33 -0.03 4.06
C ASP A 142 -9.48 -0.24 5.06
N TYR A 143 -10.72 -0.37 4.52
CA TYR A 143 -11.89 -0.65 5.34
C TYR A 143 -11.67 -1.90 6.21
N PRO A 144 -12.05 -1.90 7.51
CA PRO A 144 -12.94 -0.97 8.20
C PRO A 144 -12.25 0.18 8.96
N LEU A 145 -11.00 0.52 8.65
CA LEU A 145 -10.32 1.61 9.33
C LEU A 145 -11.05 2.94 9.17
N SER A 146 -11.07 3.73 10.24
CA SER A 146 -11.73 5.03 10.24
C SER A 146 -10.90 6.07 9.49
N VAL A 147 -11.57 6.95 8.74
CA VAL A 147 -10.95 8.15 8.16
C VAL A 147 -10.78 9.20 9.25
N PHE A 148 -9.58 9.74 9.41
CA PHE A 148 -9.30 10.81 10.36
C PHE A 148 -9.38 12.17 9.68
N HIS A 149 -10.40 12.96 10.07
CA HIS A 149 -10.68 14.28 9.50
C HIS A 149 -9.55 15.30 9.74
N MET A 150 -8.70 15.06 10.73
CA MET A 150 -7.52 15.89 11.00
C MET A 150 -6.60 16.03 9.78
N ALA A 151 -6.60 15.06 8.86
CA ALA A 151 -5.87 15.15 7.60
C ALA A 151 -6.33 16.32 6.72
N ALA A 152 -7.58 16.77 6.89
CA ALA A 152 -8.18 17.90 6.18
C ALA A 152 -8.03 19.24 6.91
N TRP A 153 -7.49 19.25 8.15
CA TRP A 153 -7.35 20.46 8.94
C TRP A 153 -6.53 21.53 8.19
N GLY A 154 -7.01 22.77 8.29
CA GLY A 154 -6.37 23.93 7.64
C GLY A 154 -6.53 24.01 6.12
N ARG A 155 -7.27 23.06 5.49
CA ARG A 155 -7.50 23.02 4.04
C ARG A 155 -8.94 23.16 3.62
N VAL A 156 -9.83 22.66 4.45
CA VAL A 156 -11.27 22.84 4.28
C VAL A 156 -11.75 23.83 5.34
N GLY A 157 -12.66 24.73 4.97
CA GLY A 157 -13.24 25.66 5.93
C GLY A 157 -13.95 24.90 7.07
N LEU A 158 -14.06 25.49 8.24
CA LEU A 158 -14.64 24.89 9.44
C LEU A 158 -16.01 24.25 9.19
N GLY A 159 -16.86 24.89 8.37
CA GLY A 159 -18.16 24.35 7.99
C GLY A 159 -18.07 23.03 7.22
N ARG A 160 -17.14 22.88 6.29
CA ARG A 160 -16.91 21.63 5.55
C ARG A 160 -16.36 20.55 6.46
N LEU A 161 -15.40 20.90 7.32
CA LEU A 161 -14.86 19.97 8.32
C LEU A 161 -15.95 19.44 9.24
N TRP A 162 -16.84 20.32 9.70
CA TRP A 162 -18.00 19.98 10.53
C TRP A 162 -18.95 19.02 9.81
N ASN A 163 -19.25 19.28 8.53
CA ASN A 163 -20.08 18.40 7.72
C ASN A 163 -19.46 17.02 7.54
N MET A 164 -18.14 16.95 7.27
CA MET A 164 -17.41 15.67 7.18
C MET A 164 -17.53 14.87 8.47
N ILE A 165 -17.36 15.50 9.63
CA ILE A 165 -17.48 14.84 10.95
C ILE A 165 -18.89 14.27 11.16
N ARG A 166 -19.93 14.97 10.71
CA ARG A 166 -21.34 14.57 10.87
C ARG A 166 -21.83 13.56 9.84
N THR A 167 -21.13 13.41 8.73
CA THR A 167 -21.49 12.45 7.69
C THR A 167 -21.38 11.03 8.22
N LYS A 168 -22.49 10.28 8.22
CA LYS A 168 -22.54 8.91 8.77
C LYS A 168 -21.84 7.91 7.86
N ASN A 169 -22.01 8.03 6.54
CA ASN A 169 -21.35 7.15 5.59
C ASN A 169 -19.85 7.47 5.52
N ARG A 170 -19.04 6.47 5.80
CA ARG A 170 -17.56 6.62 5.83
C ARG A 170 -16.94 6.89 4.47
N PHE A 171 -17.62 6.52 3.39
CA PHE A 171 -17.14 6.74 2.02
C PHE A 171 -17.47 8.15 1.49
N ASP A 172 -18.38 8.88 2.14
CA ASP A 172 -18.81 10.23 1.75
C ASP A 172 -18.08 11.34 2.54
N ARG A 173 -17.09 10.96 3.35
CA ARG A 173 -16.34 11.86 4.23
C ARG A 173 -15.15 12.53 3.56
#